data_9ca12597bba80e5fcc12fc4ab6c94ac9
#
_entry.id   9ca12597bba80e5fcc12fc4ab6c94ac9
#
_cell.length_a   1.000
_cell.length_b   1.000
_cell.length_c   1.000
_cell.angle_alpha   90.00
_cell.angle_beta   90.00
_cell.angle_gamma   90.00
#
_symmetry.space_group_name_H-M   'P 1'
#
loop_
_entity.id
_entity.type
_entity.pdbx_description
1 polymer ?
#
loop_
_entity_poly.entity_id
_entity_poly.type
_entity_poly.pdbx_seq_one_letter_code
_entity_poly.pdbx_strand_id
1 'polypeptide(L)'
;MDKTTEDPTLRDYVRGVWRRKAIVVAVTVLVVALALAYSFVKTPLYEASAELIYESQLDVADPLSSTGRIDTATQQLEIANVASVIASPELIKDASSKLAASDVKRGFTVSAVIDAQSGQIVGSTVSIRAVSPGAETAARAANAYAEAFAASRKALEQARVRQAKQVIQTRIDSFVDAATRQTAEYLTLQQRLQDLQILEATVTGNFRVLIPATVPDAPFTPKPMRNGLMGLVAGLVLGIGLALLIEQFDTRVRTAEEVVALFDLPLLGRIRKMPAQKVNQHPLVVLSDSHGPAAESIRKVRGNLEFANIDGDLKSVFITSCLQHEGKSVTVCNLALALAASGNRVVLVDGDLRRPQVHRYLNLPNGKGLSTVLRGKANLAEALCTRSAVGPSLTTVAVAQKAGADFERDNQISVLTSGPIPPNPAEMVASKSFAGLIAELQAQFDLVIVDAPALLAVGDTAAMARCIDGLIFLVDLTRARRPLLAEAVTQISQMPCRKLGLVILSQASGRRRERDYYSYQSRDEGSAGAVSLGTPPRSGARV
;
A
#
# COMPACT_ATOMS: atom_id res chain seq x y z
N MET A 1 13.35 -19.19 25.74
CA MET A 1 13.61 -17.78 26.03
C MET A 1 12.99 -16.99 24.88
N ASP A 2 11.85 -16.38 25.16
CA ASP A 2 11.10 -15.53 24.24
C ASP A 2 11.98 -14.34 23.81
N LYS A 3 12.53 -14.39 22.59
CA LYS A 3 13.03 -13.16 21.96
C LYS A 3 11.80 -12.41 21.44
N THR A 4 11.40 -11.41 22.20
CA THR A 4 10.44 -10.37 21.87
C THR A 4 10.48 -10.05 20.39
N THR A 5 9.41 -10.40 19.70
CA THR A 5 9.02 -9.74 18.45
C THR A 5 8.91 -8.27 18.79
N GLU A 6 9.92 -7.46 18.41
CA GLU A 6 9.79 -6.00 18.48
C GLU A 6 8.51 -5.64 17.71
N ASP A 7 7.58 -5.02 18.41
CA ASP A 7 6.34 -4.53 17.80
C ASP A 7 6.69 -3.65 16.60
N PRO A 8 6.04 -3.84 15.46
CA PRO A 8 6.36 -3.10 14.25
C PRO A 8 6.23 -1.60 14.51
N THR A 9 7.32 -0.87 14.30
CA THR A 9 7.35 0.57 14.50
C THR A 9 6.53 1.30 13.43
N LEU A 10 6.03 2.51 13.74
CA LEU A 10 5.33 3.36 12.75
C LEU A 10 6.13 3.55 11.44
N ARG A 11 7.47 3.53 11.54
CA ARG A 11 8.35 3.62 10.36
C ARG A 11 8.20 2.41 9.43
N ASP A 12 7.94 1.25 9.95
CA ASP A 12 7.79 0.02 9.17
C ASP A 12 6.47 0.02 8.39
N TYR A 13 5.39 0.50 9.01
CA TYR A 13 4.10 0.71 8.33
C TYR A 13 4.21 1.73 7.20
N VAL A 14 4.83 2.89 7.45
CA VAL A 14 5.05 3.90 6.41
C VAL A 14 5.89 3.35 5.26
N ARG A 15 6.96 2.61 5.57
CA ARG A 15 7.82 1.98 4.56
C ARG A 15 7.06 0.92 3.75
N GLY A 16 6.17 0.16 4.37
CA GLY A 16 5.28 -0.82 3.71
C GLY A 16 4.36 -0.15 2.71
N VAL A 17 3.67 0.92 3.12
CA VAL A 17 2.78 1.70 2.23
C VAL A 17 3.57 2.32 1.05
N TRP A 18 4.75 2.91 1.31
CA TRP A 18 5.59 3.46 0.25
C TRP A 18 6.04 2.43 -0.78
N ARG A 19 6.31 1.20 -0.35
CA ARG A 19 6.63 0.07 -1.25
C ARG A 19 5.48 -0.28 -2.17
N ARG A 20 4.25 -0.17 -1.67
CA ARG A 20 3.00 -0.52 -2.37
C ARG A 20 2.26 0.71 -2.93
N LYS A 21 2.94 1.87 -3.06
CA LYS A 21 2.34 3.12 -3.54
C LYS A 21 1.54 2.96 -4.84
N ALA A 22 1.98 2.09 -5.76
CA ALA A 22 1.27 1.81 -6.99
C ALA A 22 -0.12 1.20 -6.75
N ILE A 23 -0.26 0.33 -5.74
CA ILE A 23 -1.55 -0.27 -5.35
C ILE A 23 -2.44 0.81 -4.74
N VAL A 24 -1.91 1.63 -3.82
CA VAL A 24 -2.65 2.72 -3.19
C VAL A 24 -3.19 3.69 -4.27
N VAL A 25 -2.33 4.11 -5.20
CA VAL A 25 -2.72 5.00 -6.30
C VAL A 25 -3.77 4.34 -7.20
N ALA A 26 -3.56 3.09 -7.60
CA ALA A 26 -4.49 2.38 -8.49
C ALA A 26 -5.88 2.22 -7.87
N VAL A 27 -5.96 1.82 -6.58
CA VAL A 27 -7.23 1.70 -5.85
C VAL A 27 -7.90 3.07 -5.70
N THR A 28 -7.14 4.09 -5.32
CA THR A 28 -7.67 5.45 -5.17
C THR A 28 -8.24 5.97 -6.50
N VAL A 29 -7.50 5.84 -7.59
CA VAL A 29 -7.97 6.25 -8.93
C VAL A 29 -9.21 5.47 -9.34
N LEU A 30 -9.26 4.18 -9.08
CA LEU A 30 -10.43 3.34 -9.40
C LEU A 30 -11.68 3.81 -8.63
N VAL A 31 -11.56 4.05 -7.31
CA VAL A 31 -12.69 4.49 -6.47
C VAL A 31 -13.18 5.88 -6.88
N VAL A 32 -12.25 6.82 -7.17
CA VAL A 32 -12.61 8.15 -7.68
C VAL A 32 -13.31 8.06 -9.03
N ALA A 33 -12.81 7.24 -9.94
CA ALA A 33 -13.42 7.02 -11.25
C ALA A 33 -14.84 6.46 -11.13
N LEU A 34 -15.06 5.50 -10.23
CA LEU A 34 -16.38 4.93 -9.95
C LEU A 34 -17.32 5.97 -9.33
N ALA A 35 -16.83 6.79 -8.38
CA ALA A 35 -17.63 7.85 -7.76
C ALA A 35 -18.04 8.93 -8.77
N LEU A 36 -17.15 9.31 -9.67
CA LEU A 36 -17.43 10.26 -10.74
C LEU A 36 -18.38 9.65 -11.80
N ALA A 37 -18.13 8.41 -12.22
CA ALA A 37 -19.00 7.70 -13.16
C ALA A 37 -20.42 7.58 -12.61
N TYR A 38 -20.58 7.21 -11.34
CA TYR A 38 -21.89 7.22 -10.67
C TYR A 38 -22.55 8.61 -10.70
N SER A 39 -21.76 9.67 -10.47
CA SER A 39 -22.25 11.04 -10.47
C SER A 39 -22.71 11.49 -11.86
N PHE A 40 -22.06 11.05 -12.94
CA PHE A 40 -22.45 11.41 -14.31
C PHE A 40 -23.59 10.57 -14.88
N VAL A 41 -23.73 9.32 -14.43
CA VAL A 41 -24.84 8.44 -14.86
C VAL A 41 -26.16 8.81 -14.18
N LYS A 42 -26.10 9.37 -12.97
CA LYS A 42 -27.33 9.77 -12.25
C LYS A 42 -27.97 10.98 -12.91
N THR A 43 -29.29 10.91 -13.12
CA THR A 43 -30.07 12.01 -13.70
C THR A 43 -29.93 13.28 -12.86
N PRO A 44 -29.60 14.42 -13.48
CA PRO A 44 -29.50 15.69 -12.77
C PRO A 44 -30.89 16.11 -12.25
N LEU A 45 -30.93 16.59 -11.01
CA LEU A 45 -32.12 17.17 -10.41
C LEU A 45 -31.87 18.64 -10.13
N TYR A 46 -32.84 19.46 -10.51
CA TYR A 46 -32.84 20.91 -10.32
C TYR A 46 -33.79 21.28 -9.22
N GLU A 47 -33.39 22.19 -8.35
CA GLU A 47 -34.19 22.72 -7.25
C GLU A 47 -34.46 24.19 -7.51
N ALA A 48 -35.71 24.58 -7.46
CA ALA A 48 -36.15 25.97 -7.54
C ALA A 48 -37.02 26.30 -6.32
N SER A 49 -36.91 27.50 -5.76
CA SER A 49 -37.65 27.94 -4.59
C SER A 49 -38.37 29.25 -4.86
N ALA A 50 -39.68 29.28 -4.51
CA ALA A 50 -40.48 30.48 -4.42
C ALA A 50 -40.66 30.87 -2.96
N GLU A 51 -40.45 32.15 -2.64
CA GLU A 51 -40.56 32.64 -1.27
C GLU A 51 -41.88 33.40 -1.09
N LEU A 52 -42.61 33.00 -0.04
CA LEU A 52 -43.82 33.71 0.40
C LEU A 52 -43.53 34.41 1.73
N ILE A 53 -44.05 35.62 1.84
CA ILE A 53 -44.04 36.37 3.10
C ILE A 53 -45.40 36.24 3.80
N TYR A 54 -45.37 36.04 5.10
CA TYR A 54 -46.53 36.08 5.94
C TYR A 54 -46.79 37.53 6.38
N GLU A 55 -47.86 38.14 5.91
CA GLU A 55 -48.34 39.47 6.32
C GLU A 55 -49.58 39.28 7.19
N SER A 56 -49.42 39.46 8.50
CA SER A 56 -50.54 39.39 9.42
C SER A 56 -51.55 40.50 9.12
N GLN A 57 -52.74 40.14 8.69
CA GLN A 57 -53.90 41.05 8.67
C GLN A 57 -54.73 40.84 9.91
N LEU A 58 -55.51 41.84 10.31
CA LEU A 58 -56.37 41.86 11.50
C LEU A 58 -57.16 40.56 11.66
N ASP A 59 -57.08 39.96 12.86
CA ASP A 59 -57.79 38.74 13.16
C ASP A 59 -59.31 38.97 13.23
N VAL A 60 -60.00 38.33 12.29
CA VAL A 60 -61.50 38.38 12.19
C VAL A 60 -62.14 37.26 13.02
N ALA A 61 -61.35 36.58 13.89
CA ALA A 61 -61.79 35.34 14.55
C ALA A 61 -62.91 35.55 15.55
N ASP A 62 -63.15 36.78 16.06
CA ASP A 62 -64.33 37.09 16.88
C ASP A 62 -64.98 38.39 16.42
N PRO A 63 -66.05 38.29 15.62
CA PRO A 63 -66.79 39.44 15.12
C PRO A 63 -67.42 40.31 16.23
N LEU A 64 -67.46 39.84 17.45
CA LEU A 64 -68.06 40.50 18.60
C LEU A 64 -67.03 41.05 19.62
N SER A 65 -65.74 40.74 19.49
CA SER A 65 -64.71 41.23 20.39
C SER A 65 -64.05 42.54 19.89
N SER A 66 -63.80 43.46 20.81
CA SER A 66 -63.15 44.76 20.50
C SER A 66 -61.65 44.77 20.54
N THR A 67 -61.00 43.62 20.78
CA THR A 67 -59.55 43.50 20.94
C THR A 67 -58.93 42.75 19.78
N GLY A 68 -58.56 43.45 18.72
CA GLY A 68 -57.76 42.92 17.60
C GLY A 68 -56.31 42.68 17.99
N ARG A 69 -56.03 41.86 19.00
CA ARG A 69 -54.70 41.40 19.30
C ARG A 69 -54.46 40.06 18.64
N ILE A 70 -53.55 40.05 17.71
CA ILE A 70 -53.09 38.81 17.08
C ILE A 70 -52.34 37.98 18.12
N ASP A 71 -52.86 36.77 18.39
CA ASP A 71 -52.19 35.82 19.25
C ASP A 71 -51.00 35.19 18.49
N THR A 72 -49.79 35.43 19.02
CA THR A 72 -48.54 34.86 18.46
C THR A 72 -48.62 33.33 18.36
N ALA A 73 -49.39 32.66 19.21
CA ALA A 73 -49.55 31.21 19.17
C ALA A 73 -50.36 30.75 17.94
N THR A 74 -51.40 31.52 17.57
CA THR A 74 -52.19 31.22 16.36
C THR A 74 -51.38 31.40 15.08
N GLN A 75 -50.50 32.42 15.04
CA GLN A 75 -49.59 32.62 13.90
C GLN A 75 -48.58 31.46 13.75
N GLN A 76 -48.02 30.98 14.87
CA GLN A 76 -47.10 29.82 14.85
C GLN A 76 -47.81 28.56 14.33
N LEU A 77 -49.02 28.33 14.75
CA LEU A 77 -49.84 27.20 14.28
C LEU A 77 -50.16 27.31 12.78
N GLU A 78 -50.49 28.50 12.28
CA GLU A 78 -50.74 28.71 10.85
C GLU A 78 -49.50 28.46 10.01
N ILE A 79 -48.34 28.96 10.43
CA ILE A 79 -47.06 28.73 9.74
C ILE A 79 -46.66 27.24 9.82
N ALA A 80 -46.81 26.61 10.98
CA ALA A 80 -46.50 25.17 11.15
C ALA A 80 -47.37 24.27 10.27
N ASN A 81 -48.62 24.68 10.00
CA ASN A 81 -49.55 23.92 9.16
C ASN A 81 -49.30 24.10 7.65
N VAL A 82 -48.45 25.03 7.23
CA VAL A 82 -48.17 25.28 5.80
C VAL A 82 -47.75 24.01 5.06
N ALA A 83 -46.83 23.23 5.67
CA ALA A 83 -46.32 22.00 5.06
C ALA A 83 -47.45 20.97 4.81
N SER A 84 -48.41 20.84 5.75
CA SER A 84 -49.53 19.93 5.62
C SER A 84 -50.55 20.40 4.56
N VAL A 85 -50.71 21.71 4.44
CA VAL A 85 -51.61 22.30 3.43
C VAL A 85 -51.03 22.15 2.03
N ILE A 86 -49.73 22.36 1.86
CA ILE A 86 -49.05 22.16 0.57
C ILE A 86 -49.15 20.70 0.10
N ALA A 87 -49.12 19.76 1.02
CA ALA A 87 -49.31 18.34 0.73
C ALA A 87 -50.77 17.92 0.53
N SER A 88 -51.71 18.86 0.66
CA SER A 88 -53.15 18.53 0.51
C SER A 88 -53.50 18.16 -0.95
N PRO A 89 -54.39 17.15 -1.17
CA PRO A 89 -54.77 16.73 -2.52
C PRO A 89 -55.44 17.84 -3.34
N GLU A 90 -56.14 18.75 -2.69
CA GLU A 90 -56.81 19.87 -3.33
C GLU A 90 -55.83 20.88 -3.90
N LEU A 91 -54.81 21.25 -3.13
CA LEU A 91 -53.77 22.17 -3.58
C LEU A 91 -52.89 21.54 -4.69
N ILE A 92 -52.57 20.26 -4.56
CA ILE A 92 -51.86 19.52 -5.60
C ILE A 92 -52.63 19.55 -6.92
N LYS A 93 -53.96 19.34 -6.88
CA LYS A 93 -54.82 19.38 -8.05
C LYS A 93 -54.88 20.77 -8.67
N ASP A 94 -55.04 21.83 -7.87
CA ASP A 94 -55.09 23.22 -8.35
C ASP A 94 -53.74 23.66 -8.94
N ALA A 95 -52.64 23.43 -8.23
CA ALA A 95 -51.29 23.73 -8.72
C ALA A 95 -50.96 22.97 -10.02
N SER A 96 -51.33 21.66 -10.08
CA SER A 96 -51.06 20.84 -11.27
C SER A 96 -51.90 21.25 -12.47
N SER A 97 -53.08 21.82 -12.27
CA SER A 97 -53.95 22.35 -13.35
C SER A 97 -53.33 23.56 -14.06
N LYS A 98 -52.43 24.30 -13.35
CA LYS A 98 -51.73 25.46 -13.88
C LYS A 98 -50.44 25.08 -14.61
N LEU A 99 -49.98 23.81 -14.48
CA LEU A 99 -48.79 23.30 -15.12
C LEU A 99 -49.08 22.68 -16.48
N ALA A 100 -48.12 22.76 -17.41
CA ALA A 100 -48.25 22.06 -18.67
C ALA A 100 -48.23 20.54 -18.47
N ALA A 101 -48.98 19.80 -19.28
CA ALA A 101 -49.02 18.34 -19.21
C ALA A 101 -47.62 17.69 -19.35
N SER A 102 -46.70 18.34 -20.06
CA SER A 102 -45.28 17.93 -20.19
C SER A 102 -44.51 18.01 -18.88
N ASP A 103 -44.83 18.98 -18.01
CA ASP A 103 -44.17 19.19 -16.73
C ASP A 103 -44.66 18.17 -15.70
N VAL A 104 -45.93 17.89 -15.69
CA VAL A 104 -46.54 16.84 -14.85
C VAL A 104 -45.97 15.46 -15.21
N LYS A 105 -45.75 15.18 -16.51
CA LYS A 105 -45.18 13.93 -17.00
C LYS A 105 -43.69 13.77 -16.63
N ARG A 106 -42.93 14.85 -16.54
CA ARG A 106 -41.52 14.82 -16.10
C ARG A 106 -41.37 14.48 -14.63
N GLY A 107 -42.40 14.71 -13.83
CA GLY A 107 -42.36 14.48 -12.41
C GLY A 107 -41.64 15.58 -11.63
N PHE A 108 -42.16 15.92 -10.51
CA PHE A 108 -41.55 16.84 -9.55
C PHE A 108 -41.99 16.49 -8.13
N THR A 109 -41.19 16.89 -7.15
CA THR A 109 -41.55 16.84 -5.73
C THR A 109 -41.56 18.24 -5.17
N VAL A 110 -42.57 18.59 -4.39
CA VAL A 110 -42.68 19.90 -3.75
C VAL A 110 -42.64 19.73 -2.24
N SER A 111 -41.87 20.58 -1.58
CA SER A 111 -41.78 20.65 -0.12
C SER A 111 -41.82 22.11 0.32
N ALA A 112 -42.37 22.37 1.50
CA ALA A 112 -42.26 23.67 2.13
C ALA A 112 -41.14 23.62 3.20
N VAL A 113 -40.35 24.67 3.22
CA VAL A 113 -39.34 24.92 4.26
C VAL A 113 -39.67 26.26 4.90
N ILE A 114 -39.84 26.25 6.21
CA ILE A 114 -40.14 27.46 6.99
C ILE A 114 -38.79 28.00 7.48
N ASP A 115 -38.46 29.18 7.04
CA ASP A 115 -37.22 29.87 7.49
C ASP A 115 -37.61 30.84 8.62
N ALA A 116 -37.68 30.33 9.85
CA ALA A 116 -37.92 31.13 11.04
C ALA A 116 -36.63 31.78 11.49
N GLN A 117 -36.39 33.02 11.10
CA GLN A 117 -35.27 33.79 11.70
C GLN A 117 -35.59 34.06 13.16
N SER A 118 -34.85 33.40 14.05
CA SER A 118 -34.63 33.75 15.47
C SER A 118 -35.85 34.33 16.24
N GLY A 119 -36.87 33.54 16.44
CA GLY A 119 -37.90 33.83 17.50
C GLY A 119 -38.85 35.00 17.29
N GLN A 120 -38.76 35.75 16.20
CA GLN A 120 -39.72 36.79 15.82
C GLN A 120 -40.52 36.34 14.58
N ILE A 121 -41.81 36.24 14.74
CA ILE A 121 -42.75 35.72 13.75
C ILE A 121 -43.13 36.77 12.69
N VAL A 122 -42.92 38.05 12.98
CA VAL A 122 -43.18 39.13 12.03
C VAL A 122 -42.08 39.15 10.98
N GLY A 123 -42.41 38.74 9.74
CA GLY A 123 -41.46 38.65 8.64
C GLY A 123 -40.99 37.22 8.33
N SER A 124 -41.63 36.19 8.91
CA SER A 124 -41.32 34.80 8.56
C SER A 124 -41.60 34.51 7.09
N THR A 125 -40.60 34.01 6.41
CA THR A 125 -40.71 33.57 5.01
C THR A 125 -40.97 32.06 4.96
N VAL A 126 -41.80 31.66 4.03
CA VAL A 126 -42.05 30.25 3.69
C VAL A 126 -41.52 30.00 2.29
N SER A 127 -40.51 29.13 2.20
CA SER A 127 -39.96 28.74 0.91
C SER A 127 -40.63 27.50 0.38
N ILE A 128 -41.28 27.59 -0.76
CA ILE A 128 -41.82 26.43 -1.50
C ILE A 128 -40.78 25.97 -2.48
N ARG A 129 -40.20 24.80 -2.22
CA ARG A 129 -39.14 24.18 -3.04
C ARG A 129 -39.74 23.10 -3.93
N ALA A 130 -39.41 23.15 -5.20
CA ALA A 130 -39.72 22.10 -6.15
C ALA A 130 -38.43 21.51 -6.76
N VAL A 131 -38.37 20.18 -6.79
CA VAL A 131 -37.25 19.44 -7.36
C VAL A 131 -37.74 18.63 -8.56
N SER A 132 -37.08 18.80 -9.69
CA SER A 132 -37.47 18.12 -10.95
C SER A 132 -36.20 17.82 -11.80
N PRO A 133 -36.26 16.81 -12.70
CA PRO A 133 -35.22 16.61 -13.71
C PRO A 133 -35.04 17.76 -14.72
N GLY A 134 -36.04 18.65 -14.82
CA GLY A 134 -35.99 19.83 -15.69
C GLY A 134 -35.95 21.12 -14.89
N ALA A 135 -34.94 22.00 -15.20
CA ALA A 135 -34.76 23.29 -14.52
C ALA A 135 -35.99 24.20 -14.62
N GLU A 136 -36.56 24.35 -15.83
CA GLU A 136 -37.76 25.11 -16.05
C GLU A 136 -39.00 24.51 -15.37
N THR A 137 -39.09 23.16 -15.37
CA THR A 137 -40.18 22.43 -14.69
C THR A 137 -40.15 22.67 -13.18
N ALA A 138 -38.96 22.67 -12.56
CA ALA A 138 -38.79 22.97 -11.15
C ALA A 138 -39.27 24.41 -10.82
N ALA A 139 -38.85 25.40 -11.61
CA ALA A 139 -39.25 26.80 -11.41
C ALA A 139 -40.77 27.00 -11.60
N ARG A 140 -41.34 26.45 -12.69
CA ARG A 140 -42.80 26.51 -12.92
C ARG A 140 -43.61 25.80 -11.83
N ALA A 141 -43.16 24.65 -11.36
CA ALA A 141 -43.82 23.93 -10.29
C ALA A 141 -43.78 24.73 -8.98
N ALA A 142 -42.64 25.27 -8.59
CA ALA A 142 -42.51 26.09 -7.39
C ALA A 142 -43.46 27.32 -7.43
N ASN A 143 -43.49 28.02 -8.55
CA ASN A 143 -44.35 29.20 -8.75
C ASN A 143 -45.85 28.80 -8.75
N ALA A 144 -46.22 27.76 -9.48
CA ALA A 144 -47.61 27.30 -9.54
C ALA A 144 -48.15 26.91 -8.15
N TYR A 145 -47.32 26.22 -7.34
CA TYR A 145 -47.67 25.87 -5.96
C TYR A 145 -47.72 27.09 -5.03
N ALA A 146 -46.82 28.04 -5.18
CA ALA A 146 -46.80 29.27 -4.40
C ALA A 146 -48.05 30.11 -4.68
N GLU A 147 -48.44 30.27 -5.96
CA GLU A 147 -49.64 30.97 -6.37
C GLU A 147 -50.91 30.25 -5.94
N ALA A 148 -51.00 28.92 -6.10
CA ALA A 148 -52.13 28.13 -5.68
C ALA A 148 -52.33 28.21 -4.16
N PHE A 149 -51.24 28.15 -3.40
CA PHE A 149 -51.27 28.30 -1.94
C PHE A 149 -51.75 29.68 -1.52
N ALA A 150 -51.20 30.76 -2.08
CA ALA A 150 -51.64 32.12 -1.79
C ALA A 150 -53.13 32.33 -2.15
N ALA A 151 -53.55 31.83 -3.32
CA ALA A 151 -54.96 31.90 -3.73
C ALA A 151 -55.89 31.11 -2.81
N SER A 152 -55.48 29.90 -2.39
CA SER A 152 -56.26 29.08 -1.44
C SER A 152 -56.42 29.78 -0.08
N ARG A 153 -55.35 30.38 0.43
CA ARG A 153 -55.40 31.15 1.68
C ARG A 153 -56.29 32.38 1.57
N LYS A 154 -56.20 33.13 0.46
CA LYS A 154 -57.06 34.25 0.17
C LYS A 154 -58.53 33.83 0.13
N ALA A 155 -58.85 32.73 -0.54
CA ALA A 155 -60.23 32.22 -0.61
C ALA A 155 -60.77 31.80 0.78
N LEU A 156 -59.91 31.18 1.62
CA LEU A 156 -60.27 30.80 2.98
C LEU A 156 -60.59 32.04 3.85
N GLU A 157 -59.74 33.06 3.82
CA GLU A 157 -59.95 34.30 4.57
C GLU A 157 -61.20 35.05 4.08
N GLN A 158 -61.41 35.13 2.77
CA GLN A 158 -62.65 35.70 2.22
C GLN A 158 -63.90 34.92 2.68
N ALA A 159 -63.80 33.58 2.76
CA ALA A 159 -64.93 32.78 3.27
C ALA A 159 -65.18 33.04 4.76
N ARG A 160 -64.17 33.20 5.59
CA ARG A 160 -64.28 33.60 7.01
C ARG A 160 -64.94 34.97 7.16
N VAL A 161 -64.49 35.96 6.40
CA VAL A 161 -65.08 37.30 6.43
C VAL A 161 -66.59 37.26 5.99
N ARG A 162 -66.89 36.50 4.94
CA ARG A 162 -68.33 36.33 4.50
C ARG A 162 -69.14 35.67 5.57
N GLN A 163 -68.65 34.65 6.26
CA GLN A 163 -69.33 33.99 7.34
C GLN A 163 -69.59 34.96 8.52
N ALA A 164 -68.54 35.72 8.91
CA ALA A 164 -68.66 36.73 9.96
C ALA A 164 -69.72 37.81 9.60
N LYS A 165 -69.68 38.29 8.35
CA LYS A 165 -70.67 39.24 7.81
C LYS A 165 -72.09 38.68 7.86
N GLN A 166 -72.29 37.40 7.50
CA GLN A 166 -73.59 36.75 7.55
C GLN A 166 -74.17 36.66 8.99
N VAL A 167 -73.27 36.34 9.98
CA VAL A 167 -73.66 36.30 11.41
C VAL A 167 -74.13 37.68 11.87
N ILE A 168 -73.37 38.75 11.55
CA ILE A 168 -73.73 40.12 11.93
C ILE A 168 -75.00 40.57 11.22
N GLN A 169 -75.20 40.27 9.93
CA GLN A 169 -76.36 40.57 9.16
C GLN A 169 -77.60 39.91 9.78
N THR A 170 -77.56 38.63 10.13
CA THR A 170 -78.62 37.89 10.81
C THR A 170 -78.97 38.53 12.15
N ARG A 171 -77.94 39.02 12.89
CA ARG A 171 -78.21 39.72 14.16
C ARG A 171 -78.87 41.07 13.95
N ILE A 172 -78.44 41.84 12.94
CA ILE A 172 -79.10 43.11 12.55
C ILE A 172 -80.56 42.87 12.17
N ASP A 173 -80.86 41.86 11.37
CA ASP A 173 -82.20 41.51 10.92
C ASP A 173 -83.11 41.11 12.07
N SER A 174 -82.59 40.69 13.22
CA SER A 174 -83.37 40.38 14.42
C SER A 174 -83.92 41.59 15.16
N PHE A 175 -83.47 42.80 14.82
CA PHE A 175 -84.02 44.06 15.36
C PHE A 175 -85.22 44.48 14.54
N VAL A 176 -86.45 44.04 14.96
CA VAL A 176 -87.68 44.24 14.21
C VAL A 176 -88.28 45.62 14.43
N ASP A 177 -88.20 46.15 15.67
CA ASP A 177 -88.87 47.40 16.06
C ASP A 177 -88.03 48.65 15.81
N ALA A 178 -88.70 49.77 15.48
CA ALA A 178 -87.98 51.05 15.26
C ALA A 178 -87.21 51.56 16.49
N ALA A 179 -87.68 51.23 17.69
CA ALA A 179 -87.05 51.62 18.95
C ALA A 179 -85.72 50.82 19.18
N THR A 180 -85.68 49.56 18.83
CA THR A 180 -84.55 48.70 18.95
C THR A 180 -83.44 49.04 17.92
N ARG A 181 -83.78 49.61 16.76
CA ARG A 181 -82.85 50.11 15.73
C ARG A 181 -82.14 51.41 16.08
N GLN A 182 -82.61 52.06 17.15
CA GLN A 182 -81.91 53.25 17.69
C GLN A 182 -80.94 52.93 18.84
N THR A 183 -80.77 51.70 19.19
CA THR A 183 -79.88 51.27 20.24
C THR A 183 -78.42 51.36 19.79
N ALA A 184 -77.54 51.65 20.75
CA ALA A 184 -76.09 51.68 20.51
C ALA A 184 -75.55 50.35 19.91
N GLU A 185 -76.20 49.22 20.28
CA GLU A 185 -75.84 47.89 19.78
C GLU A 185 -76.08 47.78 18.25
N TYR A 186 -77.24 48.27 17.80
CA TYR A 186 -77.60 48.25 16.37
C TYR A 186 -76.66 49.10 15.55
N LEU A 187 -76.32 50.31 16.01
CA LEU A 187 -75.39 51.18 15.32
C LEU A 187 -73.92 50.58 15.27
N THR A 188 -73.53 49.95 16.36
CA THR A 188 -72.21 49.28 16.42
C THR A 188 -72.15 48.08 15.43
N LEU A 189 -73.27 47.33 15.33
CA LEU A 189 -73.34 46.21 14.36
C LEU A 189 -73.35 46.70 12.92
N GLN A 190 -74.02 47.85 12.64
CA GLN A 190 -73.97 48.45 11.30
C GLN A 190 -72.55 48.92 10.89
N GLN A 191 -71.82 49.58 11.83
CA GLN A 191 -70.48 49.98 11.60
C GLN A 191 -69.56 48.75 11.31
N ARG A 192 -69.71 47.73 12.15
CA ARG A 192 -68.97 46.48 11.92
C ARG A 192 -69.25 45.82 10.60
N LEU A 193 -70.56 45.84 10.14
CA LEU A 193 -70.90 45.31 8.83
C LEU A 193 -70.21 46.07 7.70
N GLN A 194 -70.12 47.41 7.80
CA GLN A 194 -69.36 48.24 6.86
C GLN A 194 -67.88 47.92 6.89
N ASP A 195 -67.28 47.78 8.08
CA ASP A 195 -65.86 47.43 8.23
C ASP A 195 -65.58 46.05 7.60
N LEU A 196 -66.46 45.07 7.81
CA LEU A 196 -66.29 43.73 7.20
C LEU A 196 -66.52 43.77 5.66
N GLN A 197 -67.34 44.70 5.12
CA GLN A 197 -67.49 44.88 3.67
C GLN A 197 -66.20 45.44 3.05
N ILE A 198 -65.58 46.41 3.72
CA ILE A 198 -64.28 46.97 3.31
C ILE A 198 -63.16 45.89 3.39
N LEU A 199 -63.16 45.13 4.49
CA LEU A 199 -62.18 44.05 4.70
C LEU A 199 -62.36 42.94 3.65
N GLU A 200 -63.58 42.54 3.31
CA GLU A 200 -63.83 41.53 2.25
C GLU A 200 -63.21 41.95 0.89
N ALA A 201 -63.31 43.25 0.58
CA ALA A 201 -62.76 43.81 -0.66
C ALA A 201 -61.19 43.91 -0.64
N THR A 202 -60.60 44.11 0.56
CA THR A 202 -59.17 44.37 0.72
C THR A 202 -58.34 43.15 1.19
N VAL A 203 -59.02 42.06 1.58
CA VAL A 203 -58.36 40.86 2.09
C VAL A 203 -57.42 40.26 1.00
N THR A 204 -56.14 40.16 1.33
CA THR A 204 -55.11 39.60 0.43
C THR A 204 -54.77 38.14 0.79
N GLY A 205 -55.32 37.64 1.91
CA GLY A 205 -54.94 36.31 2.45
C GLY A 205 -53.50 36.28 2.99
N ASN A 206 -53.27 36.17 4.20
CA ASN A 206 -52.05 36.31 5.01
C ASN A 206 -50.70 35.90 4.37
N PHE A 207 -50.72 35.41 3.13
CA PHE A 207 -49.52 34.99 2.38
C PHE A 207 -49.46 35.65 1.00
N ARG A 208 -48.32 36.23 0.68
CA ARG A 208 -48.05 36.83 -0.62
C ARG A 208 -46.73 36.32 -1.18
N VAL A 209 -46.64 36.02 -2.47
CA VAL A 209 -45.41 35.68 -3.13
C VAL A 209 -44.47 36.91 -3.13
N LEU A 210 -43.36 36.79 -2.42
CA LEU A 210 -42.35 37.82 -2.31
C LEU A 210 -41.35 37.71 -3.46
N ILE A 211 -40.78 36.52 -3.61
CA ILE A 211 -39.81 36.24 -4.64
C ILE A 211 -40.29 35.01 -5.43
N PRO A 212 -40.59 35.17 -6.74
CA PRO A 212 -40.91 34.03 -7.58
C PRO A 212 -39.64 33.18 -7.84
N ALA A 213 -39.85 31.88 -8.00
CA ALA A 213 -38.78 30.95 -8.33
C ALA A 213 -38.19 31.26 -9.72
N THR A 214 -36.90 31.37 -9.79
CA THR A 214 -36.12 31.52 -11.02
C THR A 214 -35.65 30.14 -11.50
N VAL A 215 -35.36 30.05 -12.80
CA VAL A 215 -34.81 28.81 -13.38
C VAL A 215 -33.38 28.65 -12.89
N PRO A 216 -33.03 27.54 -12.21
CA PRO A 216 -31.70 27.32 -11.70
C PRO A 216 -30.71 27.02 -12.83
N ASP A 217 -29.52 27.67 -12.80
CA ASP A 217 -28.46 27.51 -13.80
C ASP A 217 -27.69 26.19 -13.66
N ALA A 218 -27.72 25.56 -12.47
CA ALA A 218 -26.98 24.34 -12.20
C ALA A 218 -27.82 23.32 -11.44
N PRO A 219 -27.58 22.01 -11.63
CA PRO A 219 -28.29 20.97 -10.90
C PRO A 219 -27.92 20.98 -9.41
N PHE A 220 -28.93 20.79 -8.58
CA PHE A 220 -28.79 20.62 -7.13
C PHE A 220 -28.06 19.32 -6.77
N THR A 221 -28.33 18.24 -7.53
CA THR A 221 -27.68 16.93 -7.39
C THR A 221 -27.60 16.24 -8.77
N PRO A 222 -26.56 15.43 -9.01
CA PRO A 222 -25.42 15.11 -8.18
C PRO A 222 -24.38 16.25 -8.08
N LYS A 223 -23.60 16.27 -7.00
CA LYS A 223 -22.47 17.22 -6.84
C LYS A 223 -21.16 16.47 -7.14
N PRO A 224 -20.66 16.44 -8.39
CA PRO A 224 -19.52 15.62 -8.79
C PRO A 224 -18.24 15.95 -8.01
N MET A 225 -18.00 17.22 -7.70
CA MET A 225 -16.83 17.62 -6.90
C MET A 225 -16.86 17.02 -5.49
N ARG A 226 -18.00 17.07 -4.80
CA ARG A 226 -18.17 16.48 -3.46
C ARG A 226 -18.04 14.96 -3.50
N ASN A 227 -18.66 14.33 -4.50
CA ASN A 227 -18.62 12.88 -4.66
C ASN A 227 -17.20 12.40 -5.03
N GLY A 228 -16.47 13.16 -5.88
CA GLY A 228 -15.07 12.91 -6.20
C GLY A 228 -14.15 13.03 -4.98
N LEU A 229 -14.36 14.06 -4.15
CA LEU A 229 -13.59 14.24 -2.91
C LEU A 229 -13.86 13.10 -1.91
N MET A 230 -15.12 12.71 -1.73
CA MET A 230 -15.47 11.55 -0.90
C MET A 230 -14.86 10.25 -1.45
N GLY A 231 -14.88 10.08 -2.78
CA GLY A 231 -14.21 8.97 -3.46
C GLY A 231 -12.71 8.95 -3.24
N LEU A 232 -12.06 10.13 -3.24
CA LEU A 232 -10.62 10.26 -2.95
C LEU A 232 -10.28 9.79 -1.54
N VAL A 233 -11.01 10.28 -0.54
CA VAL A 233 -10.78 9.89 0.87
C VAL A 233 -11.04 8.39 1.07
N ALA A 234 -12.17 7.89 0.59
CA ALA A 234 -12.50 6.46 0.69
C ALA A 234 -11.49 5.58 -0.05
N GLY A 235 -11.08 5.98 -1.27
CA GLY A 235 -10.10 5.28 -2.06
C GLY A 235 -8.72 5.24 -1.40
N LEU A 236 -8.31 6.33 -0.76
CA LEU A 236 -7.04 6.41 -0.04
C LEU A 236 -7.04 5.49 1.20
N VAL A 237 -8.12 5.49 1.98
CA VAL A 237 -8.27 4.60 3.15
C VAL A 237 -8.25 3.13 2.71
N LEU A 238 -9.04 2.77 1.69
CA LEU A 238 -9.07 1.42 1.15
C LEU A 238 -7.73 1.00 0.53
N GLY A 239 -7.07 1.90 -0.19
CA GLY A 239 -5.77 1.66 -0.81
C GLY A 239 -4.67 1.42 0.22
N ILE A 240 -4.62 2.21 1.29
CA ILE A 240 -3.68 2.02 2.40
C ILE A 240 -3.99 0.71 3.13
N GLY A 241 -5.25 0.44 3.46
CA GLY A 241 -5.65 -0.80 4.12
C GLY A 241 -5.25 -2.04 3.32
N LEU A 242 -5.50 -2.05 2.02
CA LEU A 242 -5.11 -3.14 1.13
C LEU A 242 -3.58 -3.28 1.01
N ALA A 243 -2.85 -2.16 0.94
CA ALA A 243 -1.39 -2.18 0.91
C ALA A 243 -0.79 -2.80 2.17
N LEU A 244 -1.32 -2.47 3.35
CA LEU A 244 -0.90 -3.04 4.64
C LEU A 244 -1.25 -4.52 4.75
N LEU A 245 -2.44 -4.93 4.30
CA LEU A 245 -2.81 -6.34 4.25
C LEU A 245 -1.85 -7.16 3.39
N ILE A 246 -1.53 -6.69 2.18
CA ILE A 246 -0.60 -7.39 1.29
C ILE A 246 0.82 -7.42 1.89
N GLU A 247 1.27 -6.36 2.59
CA GLU A 247 2.58 -6.34 3.24
C GLU A 247 2.64 -7.32 4.41
N GLN A 248 1.55 -7.53 5.15
CA GLN A 248 1.47 -8.49 6.25
C GLN A 248 1.62 -9.94 5.78
N PHE A 249 1.16 -10.25 4.57
CA PHE A 249 1.34 -11.57 3.95
C PHE A 249 2.68 -11.75 3.22
N ASP A 250 3.50 -10.69 3.10
CA ASP A 250 4.79 -10.79 2.43
C ASP A 250 5.87 -11.36 3.37
N THR A 251 6.13 -12.64 3.26
CA THR A 251 7.13 -13.38 4.05
C THR A 251 8.57 -13.23 3.55
N ARG A 252 8.84 -12.39 2.57
CA ARG A 252 10.18 -12.23 1.97
C ARG A 252 11.12 -11.50 2.91
N VAL A 253 12.30 -12.08 3.13
CA VAL A 253 13.44 -11.43 3.77
C VAL A 253 14.20 -10.65 2.71
N ARG A 254 14.45 -9.38 2.95
CA ARG A 254 14.98 -8.47 1.91
C ARG A 254 16.31 -7.84 2.27
N THR A 255 16.69 -7.88 3.52
CA THR A 255 17.92 -7.25 4.00
C THR A 255 18.84 -8.28 4.65
N ALA A 256 20.15 -8.00 4.57
CA ALA A 256 21.15 -8.86 5.18
C ALA A 256 21.06 -8.79 6.72
N GLU A 257 20.68 -7.63 7.23
CA GLU A 257 20.51 -7.38 8.67
C GLU A 257 19.41 -8.28 9.26
N GLU A 258 18.28 -8.45 8.53
CA GLU A 258 17.21 -9.38 8.93
C GLU A 258 17.71 -10.84 8.97
N VAL A 259 18.55 -11.25 8.00
CA VAL A 259 19.12 -12.61 7.99
C VAL A 259 20.06 -12.81 9.17
N VAL A 260 20.97 -11.86 9.41
CA VAL A 260 21.93 -11.90 10.53
C VAL A 260 21.19 -11.98 11.87
N ALA A 261 20.14 -11.16 12.05
CA ALA A 261 19.32 -11.18 13.26
C ALA A 261 18.58 -12.51 13.47
N LEU A 262 18.16 -13.17 12.37
CA LEU A 262 17.45 -14.44 12.45
C LEU A 262 18.37 -15.62 12.81
N PHE A 263 19.58 -15.65 12.24
CA PHE A 263 20.53 -16.74 12.44
C PHE A 263 21.42 -16.54 13.67
N ASP A 264 21.57 -15.32 14.16
CA ASP A 264 22.51 -14.95 15.24
C ASP A 264 23.95 -15.39 14.91
N LEU A 265 24.33 -15.28 13.64
CA LEU A 265 25.64 -15.68 13.12
C LEU A 265 26.36 -14.48 12.47
N PRO A 266 27.69 -14.40 12.54
CA PRO A 266 28.46 -13.33 11.92
C PRO A 266 28.32 -13.35 10.39
N LEU A 267 28.33 -12.16 9.80
CA LEU A 267 28.32 -11.99 8.35
C LEU A 267 29.75 -12.09 7.82
N LEU A 268 30.07 -13.20 7.14
CA LEU A 268 31.37 -13.38 6.47
C LEU A 268 31.50 -12.51 5.22
N GLY A 269 30.40 -12.25 4.53
CA GLY A 269 30.43 -11.33 3.40
C GLY A 269 29.15 -11.29 2.59
N ARG A 270 29.09 -10.26 1.73
CA ARG A 270 28.00 -10.06 0.77
C ARG A 270 28.56 -10.19 -0.63
N ILE A 271 28.06 -11.13 -1.39
CA ILE A 271 28.45 -11.37 -2.78
C ILE A 271 27.37 -10.80 -3.69
N ARG A 272 27.81 -10.01 -4.67
CA ARG A 272 26.90 -9.50 -5.69
C ARG A 272 26.47 -10.64 -6.63
N LYS A 273 25.18 -10.92 -6.66
CA LYS A 273 24.62 -11.91 -7.58
C LYS A 273 24.76 -11.44 -9.02
N MET A 274 25.44 -12.24 -9.83
CA MET A 274 25.54 -11.97 -11.24
C MET A 274 24.27 -12.38 -12.00
N PRO A 275 23.95 -11.71 -13.12
CA PRO A 275 22.91 -12.17 -14.04
C PRO A 275 23.17 -13.60 -14.51
N ALA A 276 22.12 -14.43 -14.63
CA ALA A 276 22.22 -15.83 -15.00
C ALA A 276 23.00 -16.06 -16.31
N GLN A 277 22.87 -15.17 -17.29
CA GLN A 277 23.61 -15.22 -18.55
C GLN A 277 25.13 -15.13 -18.34
N LYS A 278 25.59 -14.24 -17.44
CA LYS A 278 27.02 -14.12 -17.11
C LYS A 278 27.53 -15.32 -16.32
N VAL A 279 26.70 -15.88 -15.40
CA VAL A 279 27.05 -17.08 -14.65
C VAL A 279 27.21 -18.29 -15.59
N ASN A 280 26.38 -18.42 -16.62
CA ASN A 280 26.47 -19.52 -17.58
C ASN A 280 27.69 -19.41 -18.48
N GLN A 281 28.14 -18.20 -18.81
CA GLN A 281 29.32 -17.96 -19.65
C GLN A 281 30.63 -17.98 -18.86
N HIS A 282 30.64 -17.38 -17.68
CA HIS A 282 31.84 -17.19 -16.84
C HIS A 282 31.50 -17.38 -15.35
N PRO A 283 31.25 -18.62 -14.89
CA PRO A 283 30.86 -18.87 -13.50
C PRO A 283 31.98 -18.55 -12.49
N LEU A 284 33.24 -18.62 -12.93
CA LEU A 284 34.40 -18.43 -12.09
C LEU A 284 34.90 -16.99 -12.21
N VAL A 285 34.31 -16.08 -11.43
CA VAL A 285 34.62 -14.64 -11.47
C VAL A 285 36.04 -14.33 -11.01
N VAL A 286 36.58 -15.14 -10.11
CA VAL A 286 37.96 -14.97 -9.63
C VAL A 286 38.96 -15.14 -10.77
N LEU A 287 38.67 -15.96 -11.79
CA LEU A 287 39.47 -16.19 -12.97
C LEU A 287 39.15 -15.26 -14.14
N SER A 288 37.85 -15.01 -14.37
CA SER A 288 37.38 -14.28 -15.57
C SER A 288 37.38 -12.76 -15.42
N ASP A 289 37.19 -12.25 -14.19
CA ASP A 289 37.13 -10.83 -13.86
C ASP A 289 37.75 -10.62 -12.46
N SER A 290 39.04 -10.90 -12.36
CA SER A 290 39.78 -10.92 -11.08
C SER A 290 39.75 -9.58 -10.33
N HIS A 291 39.61 -8.45 -11.02
CA HIS A 291 39.50 -7.12 -10.42
C HIS A 291 38.06 -6.62 -10.29
N GLY A 292 37.08 -7.42 -10.71
CA GLY A 292 35.66 -7.06 -10.65
C GLY A 292 35.08 -7.08 -9.24
N PRO A 293 33.97 -6.37 -9.04
CA PRO A 293 33.34 -6.27 -7.72
C PRO A 293 32.89 -7.62 -7.13
N ALA A 294 32.58 -8.60 -8.00
CA ALA A 294 32.18 -9.93 -7.55
C ALA A 294 33.40 -10.71 -7.01
N ALA A 295 34.55 -10.66 -7.71
CA ALA A 295 35.81 -11.28 -7.26
C ALA A 295 36.28 -10.63 -5.94
N GLU A 296 36.18 -9.30 -5.82
CA GLU A 296 36.53 -8.59 -4.58
C GLU A 296 35.62 -9.01 -3.41
N SER A 297 34.31 -9.23 -3.67
CA SER A 297 33.43 -9.76 -2.64
C SER A 297 33.83 -11.15 -2.16
N ILE A 298 34.28 -12.03 -3.05
CA ILE A 298 34.82 -13.36 -2.70
C ILE A 298 36.10 -13.24 -1.87
N ARG A 299 37.04 -12.32 -2.24
CA ARG A 299 38.24 -12.07 -1.45
C ARG A 299 37.95 -11.60 -0.03
N LYS A 300 36.90 -10.76 0.14
CA LYS A 300 36.44 -10.36 1.48
C LYS A 300 35.93 -11.54 2.30
N VAL A 301 35.12 -12.43 1.67
CA VAL A 301 34.65 -13.66 2.33
C VAL A 301 35.84 -14.53 2.72
N ARG A 302 36.87 -14.67 1.84
CA ARG A 302 38.10 -15.39 2.14
C ARG A 302 38.79 -14.80 3.36
N GLY A 303 39.10 -13.50 3.37
CA GLY A 303 39.80 -12.84 4.49
C GLY A 303 39.05 -13.00 5.82
N ASN A 304 37.73 -12.90 5.81
CA ASN A 304 36.93 -13.11 7.01
C ASN A 304 36.92 -14.58 7.46
N LEU A 305 36.99 -15.55 6.53
CA LEU A 305 37.14 -16.96 6.86
C LEU A 305 38.53 -17.26 7.44
N GLU A 306 39.60 -16.72 6.85
CA GLU A 306 40.96 -16.82 7.35
C GLU A 306 41.09 -16.21 8.77
N PHE A 307 40.44 -15.07 8.99
CA PHE A 307 40.34 -14.46 10.33
C PHE A 307 39.59 -15.33 11.34
N ALA A 308 38.45 -15.97 10.91
CA ALA A 308 37.69 -16.89 11.75
C ALA A 308 38.48 -18.17 12.09
N ASN A 309 39.56 -18.47 11.35
CA ASN A 309 40.45 -19.60 11.55
C ASN A 309 41.86 -19.18 12.04
N ILE A 310 41.99 -18.07 12.76
CA ILE A 310 43.27 -17.54 13.20
C ILE A 310 44.04 -18.51 14.10
N ASP A 311 43.33 -19.34 14.85
CA ASP A 311 43.90 -20.37 15.72
C ASP A 311 44.32 -21.63 14.97
N GLY A 312 44.02 -21.74 13.66
CA GLY A 312 44.42 -22.86 12.80
C GLY A 312 43.70 -24.20 13.05
N ASP A 313 42.69 -24.23 13.91
CA ASP A 313 41.98 -25.45 14.30
C ASP A 313 40.98 -25.92 13.24
N LEU A 314 40.61 -25.06 12.30
CA LEU A 314 39.63 -25.34 11.27
C LEU A 314 40.32 -25.95 10.04
N LYS A 315 40.17 -27.25 9.85
CA LYS A 315 40.73 -28.01 8.73
C LYS A 315 39.75 -28.34 7.64
N SER A 316 38.43 -28.29 7.94
CA SER A 316 37.38 -28.60 6.99
C SER A 316 36.16 -27.70 7.15
N VAL A 317 35.61 -27.29 6.04
CA VAL A 317 34.41 -26.44 6.00
C VAL A 317 33.45 -26.94 4.92
N PHE A 318 32.18 -27.08 5.24
CA PHE A 318 31.18 -27.26 4.20
C PHE A 318 30.31 -26.03 4.04
N ILE A 319 29.84 -25.82 2.80
CA ILE A 319 28.97 -24.72 2.46
C ILE A 319 27.63 -25.29 1.99
N THR A 320 26.56 -24.85 2.63
CA THR A 320 25.19 -25.21 2.27
C THR A 320 24.29 -24.00 2.17
N SER A 321 23.06 -24.17 1.71
CA SER A 321 22.05 -23.12 1.57
C SER A 321 20.65 -23.67 1.86
N CYS A 322 19.63 -22.82 2.01
CA CYS A 322 18.27 -23.25 2.22
C CYS A 322 17.75 -24.18 1.13
N LEU A 323 17.82 -23.70 -0.11
CA LEU A 323 17.19 -24.32 -1.27
C LEU A 323 18.20 -24.58 -2.39
N GLN A 324 17.78 -25.38 -3.36
CA GLN A 324 18.54 -25.61 -4.58
C GLN A 324 18.60 -24.32 -5.44
N HIS A 325 19.65 -24.20 -6.24
CA HIS A 325 19.87 -23.07 -7.18
C HIS A 325 20.05 -21.71 -6.53
N GLU A 326 20.53 -21.65 -5.28
CA GLU A 326 20.89 -20.40 -4.58
C GLU A 326 22.33 -19.94 -4.87
N GLY A 327 23.03 -20.56 -5.82
CA GLY A 327 24.40 -20.17 -6.19
C GLY A 327 25.50 -20.76 -5.32
N LYS A 328 25.20 -21.76 -4.49
CA LYS A 328 26.09 -22.45 -3.57
C LYS A 328 27.38 -22.94 -4.26
N SER A 329 27.27 -23.86 -5.21
CA SER A 329 28.42 -24.49 -5.90
C SER A 329 29.31 -23.47 -6.63
N VAL A 330 28.71 -22.44 -7.25
CA VAL A 330 29.49 -21.34 -7.88
C VAL A 330 30.28 -20.57 -6.82
N THR A 331 29.65 -20.27 -5.67
CA THR A 331 30.33 -19.56 -4.56
C THR A 331 31.44 -20.39 -3.98
N VAL A 332 31.19 -21.69 -3.77
CA VAL A 332 32.19 -22.63 -3.26
C VAL A 332 33.41 -22.73 -4.19
N CYS A 333 33.20 -22.90 -5.50
CA CYS A 333 34.29 -22.96 -6.49
C CYS A 333 35.10 -21.66 -6.50
N ASN A 334 34.46 -20.50 -6.48
CA ASN A 334 35.17 -19.21 -6.45
C ASN A 334 35.92 -18.98 -5.14
N LEU A 335 35.36 -19.36 -3.99
CA LEU A 335 36.04 -19.24 -2.69
C LEU A 335 37.26 -20.16 -2.60
N ALA A 336 37.12 -21.41 -3.06
CA ALA A 336 38.22 -22.37 -3.08
C ALA A 336 39.38 -21.91 -3.98
N LEU A 337 39.09 -21.35 -5.17
CA LEU A 337 40.07 -20.74 -6.04
C LEU A 337 40.75 -19.51 -5.40
N ALA A 338 39.99 -18.66 -4.71
CA ALA A 338 40.52 -17.49 -4.04
C ALA A 338 41.46 -17.85 -2.87
N LEU A 339 41.13 -18.93 -2.14
CA LEU A 339 41.97 -19.47 -1.06
C LEU A 339 43.27 -20.12 -1.60
N ALA A 340 43.17 -20.88 -2.69
CA ALA A 340 44.36 -21.44 -3.35
C ALA A 340 45.28 -20.35 -3.92
N ALA A 341 44.70 -19.28 -4.49
CA ALA A 341 45.47 -18.13 -4.99
C ALA A 341 46.21 -17.34 -3.90
N SER A 342 45.87 -17.54 -2.60
CA SER A 342 46.62 -16.96 -1.47
C SER A 342 47.71 -17.87 -0.91
N GLY A 343 48.02 -18.99 -1.58
CA GLY A 343 49.07 -19.91 -1.19
C GLY A 343 48.65 -21.06 -0.27
N ASN A 344 47.35 -21.17 0.04
CA ASN A 344 46.83 -22.30 0.83
C ASN A 344 46.75 -23.57 -0.02
N ARG A 345 47.11 -24.71 0.53
CA ARG A 345 46.84 -26.02 -0.08
C ARG A 345 45.40 -26.40 0.14
N VAL A 346 44.55 -26.12 -0.83
CA VAL A 346 43.09 -26.33 -0.74
C VAL A 346 42.65 -27.53 -1.56
N VAL A 347 41.77 -28.34 -0.97
CA VAL A 347 41.02 -29.35 -1.70
C VAL A 347 39.54 -29.04 -1.69
N LEU A 348 38.92 -29.01 -2.88
CA LEU A 348 37.49 -28.85 -3.06
C LEU A 348 36.84 -30.21 -3.30
N VAL A 349 35.87 -30.59 -2.47
CA VAL A 349 35.13 -31.85 -2.57
C VAL A 349 33.68 -31.56 -3.01
N ASP A 350 33.24 -32.14 -4.12
CA ASP A 350 31.84 -32.11 -4.55
C ASP A 350 31.04 -33.17 -3.76
N GLY A 351 30.46 -32.75 -2.64
CA GLY A 351 29.64 -33.56 -1.74
C GLY A 351 28.16 -33.61 -2.13
N ASP A 352 27.72 -32.83 -3.12
CA ASP A 352 26.36 -32.94 -3.65
C ASP A 352 26.24 -34.10 -4.65
N LEU A 353 26.25 -35.32 -4.13
CA LEU A 353 26.15 -36.54 -4.93
C LEU A 353 24.82 -36.71 -5.68
N ARG A 354 23.84 -35.85 -5.40
CA ARG A 354 22.53 -35.88 -6.07
C ARG A 354 22.47 -35.00 -7.31
N ARG A 355 23.07 -33.80 -7.23
CA ARG A 355 23.10 -32.83 -8.31
C ARG A 355 24.47 -32.16 -8.44
N PRO A 356 25.49 -32.95 -8.77
CA PRO A 356 26.86 -32.47 -8.82
C PRO A 356 27.04 -31.38 -9.89
N GLN A 357 27.73 -30.30 -9.55
CA GLN A 357 27.96 -29.19 -10.46
C GLN A 357 29.41 -28.73 -10.50
N VAL A 358 30.23 -29.05 -9.48
CA VAL A 358 31.62 -28.60 -9.36
C VAL A 358 32.42 -28.96 -10.61
N HIS A 359 32.31 -30.22 -11.10
CA HIS A 359 32.98 -30.68 -12.31
C HIS A 359 32.64 -29.85 -13.56
N ARG A 360 31.39 -29.35 -13.67
CA ARG A 360 30.96 -28.51 -14.80
C ARG A 360 31.56 -27.11 -14.72
N TYR A 361 31.49 -26.48 -13.53
CA TYR A 361 32.02 -25.14 -13.33
C TYR A 361 33.56 -25.08 -13.50
N LEU A 362 34.23 -26.12 -13.08
CA LEU A 362 35.70 -26.21 -13.19
C LEU A 362 36.17 -26.88 -14.48
N ASN A 363 35.24 -27.32 -15.35
CA ASN A 363 35.55 -28.07 -16.58
C ASN A 363 36.47 -29.26 -16.33
N LEU A 364 36.09 -30.15 -15.40
CA LEU A 364 36.85 -31.33 -14.98
C LEU A 364 36.10 -32.62 -15.35
N PRO A 365 36.85 -33.75 -15.56
CA PRO A 365 36.22 -35.05 -15.75
C PRO A 365 35.50 -35.50 -14.47
N ASN A 366 34.38 -36.25 -14.62
CA ASN A 366 33.58 -36.77 -13.48
C ASN A 366 33.44 -38.31 -13.53
N GLY A 367 34.35 -38.99 -14.18
CA GLY A 367 34.34 -40.46 -14.26
C GLY A 367 34.85 -41.15 -12.99
N LYS A 368 35.88 -40.60 -12.35
CA LYS A 368 36.38 -40.95 -11.02
C LYS A 368 36.17 -39.77 -10.09
N GLY A 369 35.73 -40.01 -8.85
CA GLY A 369 35.48 -38.97 -7.89
C GLY A 369 35.02 -39.55 -6.54
N LEU A 370 34.41 -38.73 -5.68
CA LEU A 370 34.00 -39.07 -4.33
C LEU A 370 33.24 -40.41 -4.26
N SER A 371 32.24 -40.58 -5.13
CA SER A 371 31.41 -41.80 -5.13
C SER A 371 32.20 -43.08 -5.50
N THR A 372 33.22 -42.97 -6.33
CA THR A 372 34.06 -44.13 -6.72
C THR A 372 35.12 -44.44 -5.67
N VAL A 373 35.68 -43.43 -4.98
CA VAL A 373 36.60 -43.59 -3.86
C VAL A 373 35.92 -44.24 -2.68
N LEU A 374 34.77 -43.72 -2.27
CA LEU A 374 34.00 -44.26 -1.13
C LEU A 374 33.52 -45.72 -1.34
N ARG A 375 33.41 -46.15 -2.60
CA ARG A 375 33.07 -47.55 -2.98
C ARG A 375 34.30 -48.43 -3.15
N GLY A 376 35.52 -47.92 -2.95
CA GLY A 376 36.79 -48.66 -3.15
C GLY A 376 37.09 -49.01 -4.62
N LYS A 377 36.42 -48.31 -5.59
CA LYS A 377 36.64 -48.54 -7.03
C LYS A 377 37.71 -47.67 -7.65
N ALA A 378 38.21 -46.66 -6.94
CA ALA A 378 39.33 -45.82 -7.33
C ALA A 378 40.10 -45.39 -6.08
N ASN A 379 41.43 -45.19 -6.24
CA ASN A 379 42.25 -44.62 -5.20
C ASN A 379 42.06 -43.09 -5.18
N LEU A 380 42.28 -42.48 -4.01
CA LEU A 380 42.16 -41.02 -3.86
C LEU A 380 43.07 -40.26 -4.85
N ALA A 381 44.33 -40.68 -5.00
CA ALA A 381 45.28 -40.06 -5.93
C ALA A 381 44.82 -40.09 -7.40
N GLU A 382 44.08 -41.12 -7.80
CA GLU A 382 43.55 -41.22 -9.17
C GLU A 382 42.25 -40.39 -9.39
N ALA A 383 41.55 -40.06 -8.33
CA ALA A 383 40.28 -39.32 -8.38
C ALA A 383 40.51 -37.82 -8.18
N LEU A 384 41.63 -37.39 -7.61
CA LEU A 384 42.00 -35.98 -7.47
C LEU A 384 42.37 -35.39 -8.81
N CYS A 385 41.69 -34.30 -9.18
CA CYS A 385 42.01 -33.46 -10.32
C CYS A 385 42.66 -32.16 -9.83
N THR A 386 43.58 -31.59 -10.58
CA THR A 386 44.23 -30.33 -10.24
C THR A 386 43.85 -29.24 -11.24
N ARG A 387 43.64 -28.01 -10.75
CA ARG A 387 43.35 -26.85 -11.60
C ARG A 387 44.12 -25.62 -11.13
N SER A 388 44.66 -24.81 -12.07
CA SER A 388 45.27 -23.53 -11.76
C SER A 388 44.23 -22.55 -11.16
N ALA A 389 44.62 -21.88 -10.09
CA ALA A 389 43.83 -20.82 -9.43
C ALA A 389 44.12 -19.43 -10.02
N VAL A 390 45.08 -19.32 -10.94
CA VAL A 390 45.51 -18.06 -11.55
C VAL A 390 45.51 -18.21 -13.08
N GLY A 391 44.77 -17.34 -13.78
CA GLY A 391 44.76 -17.22 -15.24
C GLY A 391 43.82 -18.19 -15.99
N PRO A 392 43.57 -17.94 -17.29
CA PRO A 392 42.62 -18.69 -18.10
C PRO A 392 43.16 -20.04 -18.63
N SER A 393 44.35 -20.45 -18.21
CA SER A 393 44.99 -21.64 -18.75
C SER A 393 44.21 -22.91 -18.36
N LEU A 394 43.55 -23.49 -19.35
CA LEU A 394 42.87 -24.79 -19.31
C LEU A 394 43.89 -25.94 -19.34
N THR A 395 44.85 -25.94 -18.45
CA THR A 395 45.74 -27.11 -18.34
C THR A 395 45.11 -28.08 -17.37
N THR A 396 44.36 -29.03 -17.93
CA THR A 396 43.96 -30.24 -17.21
C THR A 396 45.24 -31.06 -17.05
N VAL A 397 45.90 -30.94 -15.93
CA VAL A 397 47.06 -31.79 -15.62
C VAL A 397 46.56 -33.06 -14.93
N ALA A 398 46.01 -33.95 -15.72
CA ALA A 398 46.16 -35.35 -15.44
C ALA A 398 47.65 -35.66 -15.82
N VAL A 399 48.50 -35.93 -14.82
CA VAL A 399 49.92 -36.27 -15.02
C VAL A 399 50.85 -35.04 -15.07
N ALA A 400 51.16 -34.46 -13.95
CA ALA A 400 52.43 -33.73 -13.77
C ALA A 400 53.28 -34.40 -12.70
N GLN A 401 53.67 -35.64 -12.98
CA GLN A 401 54.71 -36.33 -12.23
C GLN A 401 56.07 -36.25 -12.94
N LYS A 402 56.37 -35.23 -13.75
CA LYS A 402 57.67 -35.03 -14.37
C LYS A 402 57.86 -33.58 -14.82
N ALA A 403 58.21 -32.67 -13.93
CA ALA A 403 59.07 -31.54 -14.21
C ALA A 403 59.20 -30.68 -12.93
N GLY A 404 60.40 -30.52 -12.46
CA GLY A 404 60.70 -29.66 -11.30
C GLY A 404 60.42 -28.19 -11.61
N ALA A 405 59.33 -27.71 -11.07
CA ALA A 405 59.04 -26.30 -10.97
C ALA A 405 58.20 -26.09 -9.71
N ASP A 406 58.88 -25.73 -8.64
CA ASP A 406 58.22 -25.40 -7.35
C ASP A 406 57.30 -24.18 -7.43
N PHE A 407 57.40 -23.38 -8.47
CA PHE A 407 56.57 -22.16 -8.66
C PHE A 407 55.16 -22.41 -9.16
N GLU A 408 54.83 -23.56 -9.75
CA GLU A 408 53.46 -23.88 -10.21
C GLU A 408 52.62 -24.57 -9.14
N ARG A 409 53.21 -25.07 -8.04
CA ARG A 409 52.49 -25.78 -6.97
C ARG A 409 51.70 -24.86 -6.05
N ASP A 410 52.16 -23.62 -5.87
CA ASP A 410 51.59 -22.68 -4.86
C ASP A 410 50.25 -22.04 -5.28
N ASN A 411 49.82 -22.17 -6.53
CA ASN A 411 48.58 -21.56 -7.04
C ASN A 411 47.64 -22.58 -7.68
N GLN A 412 47.61 -23.81 -7.18
CA GLN A 412 46.74 -24.85 -7.69
C GLN A 412 45.72 -25.33 -6.66
N ILE A 413 44.49 -25.56 -7.10
CA ILE A 413 43.47 -26.20 -6.29
C ILE A 413 43.37 -27.67 -6.65
N SER A 414 43.30 -28.53 -5.65
CA SER A 414 42.93 -29.93 -5.81
C SER A 414 41.41 -30.09 -5.74
N VAL A 415 40.86 -30.91 -6.62
CA VAL A 415 39.38 -31.09 -6.70
C VAL A 415 39.07 -32.56 -6.72
N LEU A 416 38.24 -32.98 -5.77
CA LEU A 416 37.59 -34.28 -5.78
C LEU A 416 36.17 -34.10 -6.29
N THR A 417 35.95 -34.39 -7.56
CA THR A 417 34.60 -34.33 -8.15
C THR A 417 33.68 -35.39 -7.54
N SER A 418 32.38 -35.28 -7.71
CA SER A 418 31.40 -36.24 -7.15
C SER A 418 31.59 -37.68 -7.66
N GLY A 419 32.12 -37.85 -8.88
CA GLY A 419 32.04 -39.10 -9.62
C GLY A 419 30.65 -39.38 -10.16
N PRO A 420 30.39 -40.58 -10.67
CA PRO A 420 29.06 -41.02 -11.10
C PRO A 420 28.07 -40.99 -9.94
N ILE A 421 26.85 -40.55 -10.22
CA ILE A 421 25.76 -40.45 -9.21
C ILE A 421 25.49 -41.85 -8.62
N PRO A 422 25.64 -42.03 -7.30
CA PRO A 422 25.37 -43.32 -6.67
C PRO A 422 23.86 -43.54 -6.43
N PRO A 423 23.40 -44.80 -6.25
CA PRO A 423 22.00 -45.08 -5.93
C PRO A 423 21.59 -44.54 -4.56
N ASN A 424 22.50 -44.57 -3.57
CA ASN A 424 22.24 -44.17 -2.17
C ASN A 424 23.18 -43.04 -1.72
N PRO A 425 22.97 -41.78 -2.18
CA PRO A 425 23.84 -40.65 -1.82
C PRO A 425 23.95 -40.40 -0.30
N ALA A 426 22.78 -40.44 0.40
CA ALA A 426 22.72 -40.16 1.83
C ALA A 426 23.55 -41.13 2.69
N GLU A 427 23.46 -42.44 2.38
CA GLU A 427 24.21 -43.46 3.10
C GLU A 427 25.72 -43.30 2.88
N MET A 428 26.11 -42.90 1.68
CA MET A 428 27.54 -42.72 1.37
C MET A 428 28.17 -41.59 2.17
N VAL A 429 27.52 -40.46 2.28
CA VAL A 429 28.04 -39.33 3.07
C VAL A 429 27.90 -39.53 4.58
N ALA A 430 27.00 -40.42 5.02
CA ALA A 430 26.89 -40.82 6.41
C ALA A 430 27.84 -41.96 6.81
N SER A 431 28.59 -42.53 5.88
CA SER A 431 29.46 -43.69 6.10
C SER A 431 30.75 -43.35 6.88
N LYS A 432 31.30 -44.34 7.55
CA LYS A 432 32.66 -44.23 8.16
C LYS A 432 33.72 -43.99 7.11
N SER A 433 33.53 -44.49 5.89
CA SER A 433 34.47 -44.25 4.77
C SER A 433 34.55 -42.77 4.37
N PHE A 434 33.40 -42.06 4.41
CA PHE A 434 33.41 -40.60 4.16
C PHE A 434 34.13 -39.85 5.27
N ALA A 435 33.88 -40.18 6.55
CA ALA A 435 34.60 -39.57 7.67
C ALA A 435 36.12 -39.85 7.61
N GLY A 436 36.51 -41.08 7.26
CA GLY A 436 37.93 -41.45 7.06
C GLY A 436 38.55 -40.68 5.89
N LEU A 437 37.85 -40.50 4.79
CA LEU A 437 38.33 -39.71 3.65
C LEU A 437 38.51 -38.23 4.01
N ILE A 438 37.58 -37.62 4.74
CA ILE A 438 37.74 -36.25 5.21
C ILE A 438 38.95 -36.12 6.12
N ALA A 439 39.17 -37.03 7.06
CA ALA A 439 40.34 -37.03 7.94
C ALA A 439 41.66 -37.20 7.14
N GLU A 440 41.67 -38.05 6.11
CA GLU A 440 42.83 -38.20 5.21
C GLU A 440 43.14 -36.90 4.45
N LEU A 441 42.10 -36.20 3.94
CA LEU A 441 42.25 -34.94 3.26
C LEU A 441 42.70 -33.82 4.21
N GLN A 442 42.19 -33.76 5.45
CA GLN A 442 42.62 -32.81 6.48
C GLN A 442 44.11 -32.98 6.86
N ALA A 443 44.66 -34.18 6.73
CA ALA A 443 46.07 -34.43 6.98
C ALA A 443 46.99 -33.98 5.81
N GLN A 444 46.48 -33.94 4.57
CA GLN A 444 47.23 -33.61 3.38
C GLN A 444 47.12 -32.14 2.96
N PHE A 445 45.99 -31.49 3.26
CA PHE A 445 45.69 -30.13 2.84
C PHE A 445 45.52 -29.19 4.04
N ASP A 446 45.73 -27.90 3.81
CA ASP A 446 45.54 -26.87 4.84
C ASP A 446 44.08 -26.62 5.09
N LEU A 447 43.24 -26.73 4.03
CA LEU A 447 41.78 -26.57 4.13
C LEU A 447 41.03 -27.48 3.14
N VAL A 448 40.08 -28.23 3.65
CA VAL A 448 39.09 -29.03 2.90
C VAL A 448 37.80 -28.26 2.78
N ILE A 449 37.39 -27.94 1.56
CA ILE A 449 36.13 -27.26 1.30
C ILE A 449 35.15 -28.23 0.64
N VAL A 450 33.94 -28.40 1.24
CA VAL A 450 32.94 -29.33 0.76
C VAL A 450 31.72 -28.57 0.26
N ASP A 451 31.37 -28.79 -1.02
CA ASP A 451 30.09 -28.36 -1.57
C ASP A 451 29.00 -29.33 -1.11
N ALA A 452 28.19 -28.96 -0.13
CA ALA A 452 27.14 -29.79 0.43
C ALA A 452 25.78 -29.54 -0.28
N PRO A 453 24.85 -30.47 -0.34
CA PRO A 453 23.53 -30.24 -0.89
C PRO A 453 22.74 -29.19 -0.10
N ALA A 454 21.60 -28.73 -0.67
CA ALA A 454 20.74 -27.78 0.01
C ALA A 454 20.12 -28.38 1.28
N LEU A 455 20.17 -27.65 2.38
CA LEU A 455 19.83 -28.11 3.74
C LEU A 455 18.40 -28.64 3.84
N LEU A 456 17.42 -27.86 3.37
CA LEU A 456 16.00 -28.21 3.49
C LEU A 456 15.54 -29.23 2.43
N ALA A 457 16.38 -29.54 1.46
CA ALA A 457 16.02 -30.49 0.42
C ALA A 457 16.28 -31.96 0.81
N VAL A 458 17.31 -32.21 1.61
CA VAL A 458 17.79 -33.55 1.95
C VAL A 458 18.56 -33.59 3.26
N GLY A 459 18.53 -34.75 3.96
CA GLY A 459 19.23 -34.95 5.22
C GLY A 459 20.75 -35.15 5.13
N ASP A 460 21.32 -35.19 3.92
CA ASP A 460 22.74 -35.49 3.66
C ASP A 460 23.67 -34.47 4.34
N THR A 461 23.28 -33.19 4.39
CA THR A 461 24.03 -32.10 5.01
C THR A 461 24.22 -32.30 6.51
N ALA A 462 23.20 -32.80 7.21
CA ALA A 462 23.28 -33.10 8.65
C ALA A 462 24.25 -34.27 8.94
N ALA A 463 24.34 -35.25 8.02
CA ALA A 463 25.29 -36.34 8.13
C ALA A 463 26.75 -35.85 7.98
N MET A 464 27.03 -34.94 7.02
CA MET A 464 28.34 -34.33 6.81
C MET A 464 28.80 -33.53 8.03
N ALA A 465 27.89 -32.84 8.72
CA ALA A 465 28.20 -32.02 9.89
C ALA A 465 28.84 -32.78 11.06
N ARG A 466 28.86 -34.12 11.03
CA ARG A 466 29.47 -34.97 12.07
C ARG A 466 30.98 -35.14 11.92
N CYS A 467 31.51 -34.92 10.71
CA CYS A 467 32.93 -35.16 10.40
C CYS A 467 33.62 -33.93 9.79
N ILE A 468 32.94 -32.80 9.68
CA ILE A 468 33.48 -31.55 9.15
C ILE A 468 33.44 -30.50 10.25
N ASP A 469 34.52 -29.73 10.40
CA ASP A 469 34.73 -28.82 11.53
C ASP A 469 33.81 -27.62 11.52
N GLY A 470 33.58 -27.05 10.33
CA GLY A 470 32.85 -25.79 10.20
C GLY A 470 31.76 -25.77 9.13
N LEU A 471 30.75 -24.92 9.37
CA LEU A 471 29.65 -24.65 8.45
C LEU A 471 29.63 -23.18 8.05
N ILE A 472 29.55 -22.92 6.76
CA ILE A 472 29.17 -21.62 6.20
C ILE A 472 27.78 -21.74 5.58
N PHE A 473 26.86 -20.86 5.97
CA PHE A 473 25.52 -20.87 5.43
C PHE A 473 25.31 -19.75 4.41
N LEU A 474 24.85 -20.12 3.21
CA LEU A 474 24.65 -19.18 2.11
C LEU A 474 23.16 -18.86 1.96
N VAL A 475 22.83 -17.57 1.86
CA VAL A 475 21.45 -17.09 1.68
C VAL A 475 21.35 -16.22 0.43
N ASP A 476 20.47 -16.60 -0.50
CA ASP A 476 20.11 -15.76 -1.63
C ASP A 476 18.90 -14.88 -1.26
N LEU A 477 19.12 -13.57 -1.02
CA LEU A 477 18.05 -12.62 -0.67
C LEU A 477 16.92 -12.53 -1.70
N THR A 478 17.20 -12.92 -2.95
CA THR A 478 16.14 -12.89 -3.98
C THR A 478 15.09 -13.99 -3.79
N ARG A 479 15.42 -15.04 -3.04
CA ARG A 479 14.60 -16.22 -2.76
C ARG A 479 14.29 -16.41 -1.28
N ALA A 480 14.94 -15.68 -0.41
CA ALA A 480 14.83 -15.80 1.04
C ALA A 480 13.41 -15.52 1.54
N ARG A 481 12.85 -16.45 2.31
CA ARG A 481 11.54 -16.34 2.98
C ARG A 481 11.69 -16.68 4.45
N ARG A 482 11.08 -15.90 5.34
CA ARG A 482 11.17 -16.09 6.79
C ARG A 482 10.88 -17.52 7.26
N PRO A 483 9.80 -18.20 6.80
CA PRO A 483 9.53 -19.58 7.27
C PRO A 483 10.66 -20.55 6.91
N LEU A 484 11.20 -20.48 5.67
CA LEU A 484 12.29 -21.35 5.24
C LEU A 484 13.58 -21.09 6.00
N LEU A 485 13.91 -19.80 6.24
CA LEU A 485 15.09 -19.45 7.02
C LEU A 485 14.96 -19.88 8.48
N ALA A 486 13.78 -19.76 9.09
CA ALA A 486 13.53 -20.22 10.45
C ALA A 486 13.70 -21.75 10.58
N GLU A 487 13.20 -22.50 9.59
CA GLU A 487 13.42 -23.96 9.54
C GLU A 487 14.92 -24.29 9.39
N ALA A 488 15.65 -23.56 8.53
CA ALA A 488 17.09 -23.72 8.37
C ALA A 488 17.83 -23.43 9.68
N VAL A 489 17.48 -22.36 10.39
CA VAL A 489 18.06 -22.03 11.72
C VAL A 489 17.87 -23.19 12.69
N THR A 490 16.66 -23.77 12.74
CA THR A 490 16.37 -24.91 13.62
C THR A 490 17.25 -26.11 13.30
N GLN A 491 17.41 -26.45 12.02
CA GLN A 491 18.24 -27.57 11.61
C GLN A 491 19.74 -27.31 11.87
N ILE A 492 20.24 -26.09 11.55
CA ILE A 492 21.64 -25.71 11.77
C ILE A 492 21.98 -25.72 13.27
N SER A 493 21.08 -25.26 14.13
CA SER A 493 21.32 -25.23 15.58
C SER A 493 21.60 -26.61 16.17
N GLN A 494 21.02 -27.66 15.58
CA GLN A 494 21.19 -29.06 16.02
C GLN A 494 22.47 -29.72 15.48
N MET A 495 23.19 -29.10 14.54
CA MET A 495 24.41 -29.66 13.97
C MET A 495 25.58 -29.55 14.94
N PRO A 496 26.43 -30.58 15.07
CA PRO A 496 27.55 -30.57 16.02
C PRO A 496 28.74 -29.69 15.59
N CYS A 497 28.83 -29.31 14.31
CA CYS A 497 29.94 -28.52 13.78
C CYS A 497 29.89 -27.04 14.20
N ARG A 498 31.05 -26.33 14.12
CA ARG A 498 31.18 -24.90 14.38
C ARG A 498 30.44 -24.11 13.28
N LYS A 499 29.55 -23.19 13.66
CA LYS A 499 28.87 -22.29 12.72
C LYS A 499 29.73 -21.06 12.50
N LEU A 500 30.39 -20.98 11.35
CA LEU A 500 31.39 -19.93 11.06
C LEU A 500 30.73 -18.60 10.70
N GLY A 501 29.59 -18.64 9.98
CA GLY A 501 28.87 -17.44 9.62
C GLY A 501 28.06 -17.55 8.32
N LEU A 502 27.60 -16.40 7.89
CA LEU A 502 26.69 -16.24 6.76
C LEU A 502 27.41 -15.64 5.55
N VAL A 503 27.11 -16.17 4.37
CA VAL A 503 27.44 -15.53 3.09
C VAL A 503 26.13 -15.16 2.42
N ILE A 504 25.95 -13.89 2.06
CA ILE A 504 24.70 -13.38 1.53
C ILE A 504 24.86 -13.00 0.06
N LEU A 505 24.07 -13.63 -0.81
CA LEU A 505 23.94 -13.23 -2.20
C LEU A 505 22.85 -12.17 -2.32
N SER A 506 23.18 -11.01 -2.87
CA SER A 506 22.22 -9.91 -3.08
C SER A 506 22.28 -9.39 -4.51
N GLN A 507 21.15 -8.95 -5.05
CA GLN A 507 21.15 -8.16 -6.28
C GLN A 507 21.77 -6.79 -6.00
N ALA A 508 22.40 -6.20 -7.03
CA ALA A 508 22.86 -4.83 -6.96
C ALA A 508 21.67 -3.90 -6.63
N SER A 509 21.55 -3.50 -5.38
CA SER A 509 20.63 -2.45 -5.00
C SER A 509 21.14 -1.14 -5.60
N GLY A 510 20.23 -0.39 -6.27
CA GLY A 510 20.54 0.76 -7.10
C GLY A 510 21.58 1.73 -6.57
N ARG A 511 22.31 2.33 -7.49
CA ARG A 511 23.49 3.20 -7.45
C ARG A 511 23.68 4.17 -6.24
N ARG A 512 22.69 4.37 -5.38
CA ARG A 512 22.74 5.36 -4.29
C ARG A 512 23.34 4.87 -2.98
N ARG A 513 23.14 3.58 -2.60
CA ARG A 513 23.70 3.05 -1.33
C ARG A 513 25.14 2.55 -1.43
N GLU A 514 25.58 2.20 -2.62
CA GLU A 514 26.99 1.79 -2.84
C GLU A 514 27.96 2.98 -2.79
N ARG A 515 27.56 4.18 -3.23
CA ARG A 515 28.42 5.37 -3.14
C ARG A 515 28.81 5.73 -1.71
N ASP A 516 27.91 5.54 -0.76
CA ASP A 516 28.17 5.89 0.64
C ASP A 516 29.12 4.90 1.32
N TYR A 517 29.11 3.62 0.90
CA TYR A 517 30.01 2.59 1.47
C TYR A 517 31.43 2.66 0.89
N TYR A 518 31.57 3.00 -0.39
CA TYR A 518 32.91 3.14 -1.03
C TYR A 518 33.50 4.55 -0.84
N SER A 519 32.75 5.57 -0.52
CA SER A 519 33.28 6.91 -0.22
C SER A 519 34.05 6.99 1.10
N TYR A 520 33.86 6.04 2.01
CA TYR A 520 34.65 5.95 3.24
C TYR A 520 36.06 5.40 2.99
N GLN A 521 36.22 4.50 2.03
CA GLN A 521 37.57 3.93 1.72
C GLN A 521 38.45 4.86 0.91
N SER A 522 37.90 5.75 0.08
CA SER A 522 38.72 6.69 -0.72
C SER A 522 39.14 7.95 0.04
N ARG A 523 38.67 8.17 1.25
CA ARG A 523 39.09 9.31 2.08
C ARG A 523 40.35 9.04 2.90
N ASP A 524 40.66 7.78 3.22
CA ASP A 524 41.85 7.43 4.00
C ASP A 524 43.13 7.30 3.14
N GLU A 525 43.01 7.07 1.83
CA GLU A 525 44.18 7.01 0.94
C GLU A 525 44.62 8.40 0.40
N GLY A 526 43.77 9.42 0.55
CA GLY A 526 44.06 10.79 0.06
C GLY A 526 44.84 11.70 1.02
N SER A 527 45.05 11.31 2.29
CA SER A 527 45.66 12.17 3.30
C SER A 527 47.14 11.87 3.64
N ALA A 528 47.73 10.83 3.02
CA ALA A 528 49.11 10.42 3.30
C ALA A 528 50.05 10.68 2.12
N GLY A 529 50.04 11.84 1.48
CA GLY A 529 50.97 12.05 0.36
C GLY A 529 50.92 13.42 -0.32
N ALA A 530 50.91 14.49 0.45
CA ALA A 530 51.20 15.83 -0.12
C ALA A 530 52.18 16.57 0.78
N VAL A 531 53.44 16.14 0.74
CA VAL A 531 54.55 16.99 1.14
C VAL A 531 54.76 17.97 0.00
N SER A 532 54.40 19.24 0.23
CA SER A 532 54.65 20.35 -0.69
C SER A 532 56.14 20.63 -0.84
N LEU A 533 56.69 20.33 -1.99
CA LEU A 533 57.96 20.92 -2.42
C LEU A 533 57.68 22.37 -2.88
N GLY A 534 58.21 23.30 -2.09
CA GLY A 534 58.12 24.72 -2.35
C GLY A 534 58.79 25.14 -3.66
N THR A 535 58.10 25.92 -4.44
CA THR A 535 58.63 26.66 -5.59
C THR A 535 59.30 27.95 -5.12
N PRO A 536 60.52 28.29 -5.62
CA PRO A 536 61.20 29.54 -5.25
C PRO A 536 60.56 30.75 -5.97
N PRO A 537 60.74 31.98 -5.40
CA PRO A 537 60.10 33.17 -5.93
C PRO A 537 60.77 33.68 -7.18
N ARG A 538 60.02 33.98 -8.23
CA ARG A 538 60.49 34.75 -9.39
C ARG A 538 60.56 36.24 -9.04
N SER A 539 61.78 36.77 -9.10
CA SER A 539 62.13 38.18 -9.04
C SER A 539 61.57 38.93 -10.22
N GLY A 540 61.05 40.09 -9.95
CA GLY A 540 60.55 41.01 -10.99
C GLY A 540 61.68 41.65 -11.81
N ALA A 541 61.31 42.09 -13.00
CA ALA A 541 61.92 43.27 -13.65
C ALA A 541 60.91 43.91 -14.56
N ARG A 542 60.84 45.21 -14.39
CA ARG A 542 60.10 46.17 -15.21
C ARG A 542 60.64 46.17 -16.66
N VAL A 543 59.83 46.40 -17.65
CA VAL A 543 59.70 47.61 -18.45
C VAL A 543 58.32 47.59 -19.12
#